data_0b91966372a0ff38968228e13581a521
#
_entry.id   0b91966372a0ff38968228e13581a521
#
_cell.length_a   1.000
_cell.length_b   1.000
_cell.length_c   1.000
_cell.angle_alpha   90.00
_cell.angle_beta   90.00
_cell.angle_gamma   90.00
#
_symmetry.space_group_name_H-M   'P 1'
#
loop_
_entity.id
_entity.type
_entity.pdbx_description
1 polymer ?
#
loop_
_entity_poly.entity_id
_entity_poly.type
_entity_poly.pdbx_seq_one_letter_code
_entity_poly.pdbx_strand_id
1 'polypeptide(L)'
;MNTSFNPQRQSYIKYDDSHYLLFLNEQAAEQEDEFSGKISGYTYTGTMPDGSTLIEATGVTAENMRGKFIAGLICIEYTNDDQIALLANGEDTNEHAEELAKFKEVRAAAKKAVDDLLSRAKNQQIKRAIFPQNH
;
A
#
# COMPACT_ATOMS: atom_id res chain seq x y z
N MET A 1 -3.00 -11.14 9.55
CA MET A 1 -3.48 -10.03 8.72
C MET A 1 -4.99 -10.05 8.61
N ASN A 2 -5.58 -8.90 8.35
CA ASN A 2 -7.03 -8.73 8.26
C ASN A 2 -7.44 -8.48 6.82
N THR A 3 -8.52 -9.13 6.38
CA THR A 3 -9.12 -8.90 5.06
C THR A 3 -10.49 -8.29 5.25
N SER A 4 -10.77 -7.21 4.52
CA SER A 4 -12.04 -6.50 4.61
C SER A 4 -12.60 -6.23 3.22
N PHE A 5 -13.93 -6.35 3.08
CA PHE A 5 -14.65 -6.03 1.87
C PHE A 5 -15.11 -4.58 1.89
N ASN A 6 -15.02 -3.92 0.73
CA ASN A 6 -15.53 -2.56 0.55
C ASN A 6 -16.22 -2.46 -0.80
N PRO A 7 -17.49 -2.04 -0.85
CA PRO A 7 -18.20 -1.86 -2.12
C PRO A 7 -17.60 -0.74 -2.97
N GLN A 8 -16.92 0.21 -2.34
CA GLN A 8 -16.23 1.29 -3.04
C GLN A 8 -14.74 1.03 -3.08
N ARG A 9 -14.11 1.34 -4.20
CA ARG A 9 -12.68 1.19 -4.38
C ARG A 9 -11.91 2.17 -3.52
N GLN A 10 -10.92 1.66 -2.79
CA GLN A 10 -10.10 2.45 -1.87
C GLN A 10 -8.66 2.57 -2.39
N SER A 11 -7.94 3.58 -1.95
CA SER A 11 -6.52 3.75 -2.26
C SER A 11 -5.73 4.06 -0.99
N TYR A 12 -5.68 5.30 -0.55
CA TYR A 12 -4.97 5.68 0.67
C TYR A 12 -5.75 6.74 1.43
N ILE A 13 -5.49 6.81 2.74
CA ILE A 13 -6.07 7.81 3.63
C ILE A 13 -4.98 8.30 4.57
N LYS A 14 -4.90 9.61 4.77
CA LYS A 14 -4.04 10.18 5.80
C LYS A 14 -4.63 9.83 7.17
N TYR A 15 -3.85 9.16 7.99
CA TYR A 15 -4.27 8.74 9.33
C TYR A 15 -3.98 9.82 10.37
N ASP A 16 -2.78 10.36 10.37
CA ASP A 16 -2.35 11.49 11.17
C ASP A 16 -1.18 12.20 10.49
N ASP A 17 -0.53 13.15 11.16
CA ASP A 17 0.57 13.91 10.57
C ASP A 17 1.81 13.06 10.23
N SER A 18 1.90 11.86 10.80
CA SER A 18 3.05 10.97 10.64
C SER A 18 2.72 9.65 9.97
N HIS A 19 1.45 9.37 9.68
CA HIS A 19 1.02 8.04 9.22
C HIS A 19 -0.03 8.13 8.13
N TYR A 20 0.00 7.11 7.27
CA TYR A 20 -1.01 6.86 6.23
C TYR A 20 -1.51 5.44 6.31
N LEU A 21 -2.75 5.23 5.89
CA LEU A 21 -3.34 3.91 5.68
C LEU A 21 -3.34 3.62 4.19
N LEU A 22 -2.73 2.51 3.80
CA LEU A 22 -2.69 2.06 2.41
C LEU A 22 -3.58 0.84 2.26
N PHE A 23 -4.44 0.85 1.24
CA PHE A 23 -5.30 -0.28 0.91
C PHE A 23 -4.61 -1.12 -0.15
N LEU A 24 -3.99 -2.22 0.28
CA LEU A 24 -3.14 -3.07 -0.53
C LEU A 24 -3.78 -4.43 -0.79
N ASN A 25 -3.18 -5.20 -1.69
CA ASN A 25 -3.65 -6.55 -2.04
C ASN A 25 -5.10 -6.55 -2.52
N GLU A 26 -5.44 -5.55 -3.34
CA GLU A 26 -6.80 -5.39 -3.87
C GLU A 26 -7.19 -6.58 -4.75
N GLN A 27 -8.38 -7.11 -4.48
CA GLN A 27 -8.99 -8.11 -5.34
C GLN A 27 -10.46 -7.78 -5.55
N ALA A 28 -10.92 -7.91 -6.78
CA ALA A 28 -12.34 -7.79 -7.06
C ALA A 28 -13.09 -8.94 -6.35
N ALA A 29 -14.21 -8.61 -5.73
CA ALA A 29 -14.97 -9.57 -4.94
C ALA A 29 -16.46 -9.23 -4.98
N GLU A 30 -17.27 -10.23 -4.63
CA GLU A 30 -18.72 -10.06 -4.45
C GLU A 30 -19.09 -10.48 -3.03
N GLN A 31 -20.05 -9.77 -2.46
CA GLN A 31 -20.61 -10.10 -1.14
C GLN A 31 -22.12 -10.21 -1.25
N GLU A 32 -22.72 -11.17 -0.55
CA GLU A 32 -24.17 -11.32 -0.51
C GLU A 32 -24.78 -10.23 0.37
N ASP A 33 -25.89 -9.69 -0.10
CA ASP A 33 -26.70 -8.69 0.60
C ASP A 33 -28.15 -9.16 0.63
N GLU A 34 -28.79 -9.01 1.79
CA GLU A 34 -30.20 -9.44 1.98
C GLU A 34 -31.17 -8.75 1.04
N PHE A 35 -30.87 -7.51 0.65
CA PHE A 35 -31.83 -6.69 -0.12
C PHE A 35 -31.57 -6.71 -1.62
N SER A 36 -30.31 -6.74 -2.05
CA SER A 36 -29.94 -6.60 -3.47
C SER A 36 -29.33 -7.86 -4.08
N GLY A 37 -29.20 -8.94 -3.31
CA GLY A 37 -28.61 -10.19 -3.75
C GLY A 37 -27.08 -10.16 -3.62
N LYS A 38 -26.39 -9.66 -4.65
CA LYS A 38 -24.94 -9.56 -4.64
C LYS A 38 -24.46 -8.14 -4.83
N ILE A 39 -23.48 -7.73 -4.02
CA ILE A 39 -22.81 -6.45 -4.17
C ILE A 39 -21.41 -6.71 -4.69
N SER A 40 -21.05 -6.07 -5.80
CA SER A 40 -19.68 -6.08 -6.31
C SER A 40 -18.83 -5.06 -5.59
N GLY A 41 -17.58 -5.39 -5.33
CA GLY A 41 -16.66 -4.50 -4.66
C GLY A 41 -15.24 -5.05 -4.68
N TYR A 42 -14.50 -4.77 -3.61
CA TYR A 42 -13.09 -5.09 -3.52
C TYR A 42 -12.73 -5.56 -2.12
N THR A 43 -11.77 -6.48 -2.02
CA THR A 43 -11.15 -6.81 -0.74
C THR A 43 -9.76 -6.23 -0.65
N TYR A 44 -9.37 -5.88 0.56
CA TYR A 44 -8.03 -5.41 0.89
C TYR A 44 -7.52 -6.21 2.07
N THR A 45 -6.22 -6.50 2.08
CA THR A 45 -5.60 -7.28 3.15
C THR A 45 -4.43 -6.49 3.73
N GLY A 46 -4.43 -6.30 5.03
CA GLY A 46 -3.39 -5.54 5.71
C GLY A 46 -3.38 -5.77 7.21
N THR A 47 -2.57 -4.99 7.90
CA THR A 47 -2.30 -5.13 9.33
C THR A 47 -3.38 -4.54 10.22
N MET A 48 -4.17 -3.60 9.70
CA MET A 48 -5.21 -2.93 10.46
C MET A 48 -6.53 -3.69 10.40
N PRO A 49 -7.44 -3.51 11.38
CA PRO A 49 -8.73 -4.21 11.41
C PRO A 49 -9.60 -3.98 10.17
N ASP A 50 -9.46 -2.84 9.50
CA ASP A 50 -10.23 -2.51 8.30
C ASP A 50 -9.59 -3.06 7.00
N GLY A 51 -8.54 -3.87 7.13
CA GLY A 51 -7.82 -4.44 5.98
C GLY A 51 -6.78 -3.52 5.38
N SER A 52 -6.60 -2.31 5.91
CA SER A 52 -5.54 -1.40 5.46
C SER A 52 -4.20 -1.73 6.13
N THR A 53 -3.14 -1.10 5.63
CA THR A 53 -1.79 -1.21 6.19
C THR A 53 -1.32 0.17 6.62
N LEU A 54 -0.97 0.29 7.90
CA LEU A 54 -0.46 1.54 8.47
C LEU A 54 1.04 1.68 8.15
N ILE A 55 1.41 2.81 7.57
CA ILE A 55 2.81 3.16 7.32
C ILE A 55 3.14 4.48 7.96
N GLU A 56 4.43 4.68 8.28
CA GLU A 56 4.95 5.97 8.71
C GLU A 56 5.39 6.77 7.49
N ALA A 57 4.85 7.97 7.34
CA ALA A 57 5.21 8.90 6.27
C ALA A 57 4.89 10.31 6.70
N THR A 58 5.92 11.15 6.81
CA THR A 58 5.81 12.54 7.22
C THR A 58 6.16 13.48 6.08
N GLY A 59 5.58 14.67 6.07
CA GLY A 59 5.88 15.68 5.07
C GLY A 59 5.54 15.25 3.65
N VAL A 60 4.45 14.51 3.49
CA VAL A 60 4.05 13.98 2.18
C VAL A 60 3.50 15.09 1.30
N THR A 61 4.04 15.19 0.08
CA THR A 61 3.57 16.10 -0.97
C THR A 61 3.24 15.27 -2.22
N ALA A 62 2.61 15.89 -3.21
CA ALA A 62 2.31 15.21 -4.47
C ALA A 62 3.59 14.67 -5.13
N GLU A 63 4.70 15.42 -5.04
CA GLU A 63 5.96 15.05 -5.69
C GLU A 63 6.70 13.93 -4.96
N ASN A 64 6.61 13.85 -3.64
CA ASN A 64 7.35 12.86 -2.85
C ASN A 64 6.49 11.67 -2.37
N MET A 65 5.19 11.68 -2.65
CA MET A 65 4.25 10.69 -2.13
C MET A 65 4.66 9.26 -2.47
N ARG A 66 5.01 9.00 -3.73
CA ARG A 66 5.45 7.68 -4.18
C ARG A 66 6.64 7.17 -3.36
N GLY A 67 7.69 7.98 -3.28
CA GLY A 67 8.89 7.63 -2.52
C GLY A 67 8.63 7.42 -1.04
N LYS A 68 7.82 8.29 -0.44
CA LYS A 68 7.44 8.20 0.98
C LYS A 68 6.65 6.94 1.29
N PHE A 69 5.71 6.57 0.44
CA PHE A 69 4.91 5.36 0.63
C PHE A 69 5.75 4.10 0.45
N ILE A 70 6.63 4.07 -0.55
CA ILE A 70 7.55 2.95 -0.75
C ILE A 70 8.45 2.78 0.47
N ALA A 71 9.06 3.87 0.93
CA ALA A 71 9.92 3.84 2.12
C ALA A 71 9.15 3.37 3.36
N GLY A 72 7.92 3.84 3.54
CA GLY A 72 7.08 3.43 4.66
C GLY A 72 6.77 1.95 4.66
N LEU A 73 6.47 1.38 3.49
CA LEU A 73 6.21 -0.07 3.36
C LEU A 73 7.47 -0.88 3.65
N ILE A 74 8.61 -0.47 3.12
CA ILE A 74 9.88 -1.18 3.34
C ILE A 74 10.23 -1.15 4.84
N CYS A 75 10.01 -0.02 5.50
CA CYS A 75 10.34 0.14 6.92
C CYS A 75 9.51 -0.72 7.86
N ILE A 76 8.39 -1.27 7.41
CA ILE A 76 7.63 -2.25 8.20
C ILE A 76 8.48 -3.51 8.46
N GLU A 77 9.23 -3.97 7.45
CA GLU A 77 10.05 -5.18 7.54
C GLU A 77 11.52 -4.90 7.83
N TYR A 78 12.04 -3.77 7.36
CA TYR A 78 13.46 -3.41 7.47
C TYR A 78 13.59 -1.99 8.00
N THR A 79 14.22 -1.83 9.15
CA THR A 79 14.56 -0.50 9.67
C THR A 79 15.59 0.17 8.75
N ASN A 80 15.80 1.48 8.90
CA ASN A 80 16.84 2.18 8.15
C ASN A 80 18.23 1.59 8.44
N ASP A 81 18.49 1.23 9.69
CA ASP A 81 19.78 0.60 10.06
C ASP A 81 19.94 -0.77 9.42
N ASP A 82 18.87 -1.58 9.35
CA ASP A 82 18.88 -2.86 8.65
C ASP A 82 19.24 -2.69 7.17
N GLN A 83 18.65 -1.69 6.52
CA GLN A 83 18.90 -1.41 5.10
C GLN A 83 20.34 -0.98 4.86
N ILE A 84 20.90 -0.14 5.73
CA ILE A 84 22.30 0.27 5.65
C ILE A 84 23.22 -0.94 5.80
N ALA A 85 22.94 -1.81 6.76
CA ALA A 85 23.74 -3.02 6.98
C ALA A 85 23.69 -3.96 5.76
N LEU A 86 22.50 -4.18 5.18
CA LEU A 86 22.35 -5.02 4.00
C LEU A 86 23.16 -4.50 2.81
N LEU A 87 23.13 -3.19 2.58
CA LEU A 87 23.87 -2.57 1.49
C LEU A 87 25.37 -2.58 1.75
N ALA A 88 25.79 -2.36 2.99
CA ALA A 88 27.20 -2.38 3.36
C ALA A 88 27.82 -3.79 3.25
N ASN A 89 27.07 -4.83 3.64
CA ASN A 89 27.52 -6.22 3.56
C ASN A 89 27.53 -6.73 2.12
N GLY A 90 26.59 -6.25 1.29
CA GLY A 90 26.51 -6.63 -0.12
C GLY A 90 26.40 -8.14 -0.32
N GLU A 91 27.30 -8.69 -1.13
CA GLU A 91 27.31 -10.11 -1.50
C GLU A 91 28.62 -10.78 -1.07
N ASP A 92 29.26 -10.30 -0.01
CA ASP A 92 30.57 -10.78 0.45
C ASP A 92 30.52 -12.23 0.99
N THR A 93 29.34 -12.70 1.42
CA THR A 93 29.10 -14.10 1.79
C THR A 93 27.83 -14.59 1.14
N ASN A 94 27.62 -15.92 1.08
CA ASN A 94 26.37 -16.48 0.55
C ASN A 94 25.17 -16.05 1.38
N GLU A 95 25.30 -15.97 2.69
CA GLU A 95 24.22 -15.50 3.56
C GLU A 95 23.85 -14.04 3.28
N HIS A 96 24.84 -13.18 3.13
CA HIS A 96 24.61 -11.76 2.81
C HIS A 96 23.99 -11.60 1.42
N ALA A 97 24.41 -12.40 0.44
CA ALA A 97 23.83 -12.38 -0.89
C ALA A 97 22.36 -12.79 -0.87
N GLU A 98 21.97 -13.80 -0.07
CA GLU A 98 20.59 -14.23 0.07
C GLU A 98 19.72 -13.16 0.76
N GLU A 99 20.25 -12.55 1.84
CA GLU A 99 19.56 -11.48 2.55
C GLU A 99 19.32 -10.26 1.66
N LEU A 100 20.32 -9.89 0.87
CA LEU A 100 20.21 -8.77 -0.07
C LEU A 100 19.20 -9.07 -1.17
N ALA A 101 19.19 -10.29 -1.70
CA ALA A 101 18.23 -10.71 -2.72
C ALA A 101 16.80 -10.63 -2.19
N LYS A 102 16.56 -11.10 -0.97
CA LYS A 102 15.24 -11.01 -0.31
C LYS A 102 14.81 -9.56 -0.11
N PHE A 103 15.71 -8.70 0.32
CA PHE A 103 15.44 -7.27 0.48
C PHE A 103 15.04 -6.62 -0.85
N LYS A 104 15.76 -6.95 -1.93
CA LYS A 104 15.43 -6.43 -3.27
C LYS A 104 14.04 -6.87 -3.74
N GLU A 105 13.63 -8.10 -3.41
CA GLU A 105 12.29 -8.60 -3.71
C GLU A 105 11.22 -7.81 -2.95
N VAL A 106 11.42 -7.57 -1.66
CA VAL A 106 10.51 -6.78 -0.83
C VAL A 106 10.39 -5.36 -1.37
N ARG A 107 11.51 -4.76 -1.75
CA ARG A 107 11.55 -3.42 -2.34
C ARG A 107 10.79 -3.36 -3.67
N ALA A 108 10.98 -4.33 -4.55
CA ALA A 108 10.28 -4.41 -5.82
C ALA A 108 8.77 -4.57 -5.62
N ALA A 109 8.36 -5.41 -4.68
CA ALA A 109 6.96 -5.59 -4.33
C ALA A 109 6.33 -4.31 -3.77
N ALA A 110 7.05 -3.59 -2.93
CA ALA A 110 6.60 -2.30 -2.38
C ALA A 110 6.39 -1.26 -3.48
N LYS A 111 7.32 -1.17 -4.43
CA LYS A 111 7.20 -0.26 -5.58
C LYS A 111 5.97 -0.58 -6.41
N LYS A 112 5.75 -1.84 -6.72
CA LYS A 112 4.59 -2.27 -7.50
C LYS A 112 3.30 -1.96 -6.76
N ALA A 113 3.22 -2.28 -5.48
CA ALA A 113 2.04 -2.03 -4.66
C ALA A 113 1.68 -0.54 -4.62
N VAL A 114 2.68 0.32 -4.43
CA VAL A 114 2.47 1.78 -4.40
C VAL A 114 2.08 2.31 -5.77
N ASP A 115 2.71 1.86 -6.84
CA ASP A 115 2.37 2.30 -8.20
C ASP A 115 0.92 1.90 -8.56
N ASP A 116 0.50 0.69 -8.22
CA ASP A 116 -0.88 0.24 -8.42
C ASP A 116 -1.87 1.10 -7.61
N LEU A 117 -1.54 1.36 -6.36
CA LEU A 117 -2.36 2.16 -5.46
C LEU A 117 -2.51 3.60 -5.96
N LEU A 118 -1.42 4.25 -6.36
CA LEU A 118 -1.45 5.62 -6.86
C LEU A 118 -2.15 5.71 -8.20
N SER A 119 -2.05 4.70 -9.04
CA SER A 119 -2.80 4.61 -10.29
C SER A 119 -4.30 4.57 -10.02
N ARG A 120 -4.75 3.79 -9.04
CA ARG A 120 -6.16 3.76 -8.61
C ARG A 120 -6.63 5.13 -8.10
N ALA A 121 -5.82 5.77 -7.27
CA ALA A 121 -6.14 7.09 -6.71
C ALA A 121 -6.28 8.13 -7.80
N LYS A 122 -5.40 8.13 -8.80
CA LYS A 122 -5.44 9.03 -9.95
C LYS A 122 -6.71 8.80 -10.77
N ASN A 123 -7.08 7.54 -11.02
CA ASN A 123 -8.29 7.20 -11.77
C ASN A 123 -9.55 7.67 -11.02
N GLN A 124 -9.57 7.55 -9.70
CA GLN A 124 -10.67 8.05 -8.88
C GLN A 124 -10.80 9.57 -8.97
N GLN A 125 -9.69 10.30 -8.95
CA GLN A 125 -9.69 11.76 -9.10
C GLN A 125 -10.19 12.19 -10.47
N ILE A 126 -9.77 11.53 -11.54
CA ILE A 126 -10.25 11.79 -12.91
C ILE A 126 -11.74 11.54 -13.00
N LYS A 127 -12.22 10.44 -12.44
CA LYS A 127 -13.65 10.10 -12.46
C LYS A 127 -14.49 11.14 -11.72
N ARG A 128 -14.01 11.64 -10.58
CA ARG A 128 -14.67 12.72 -9.82
C ARG A 128 -14.70 14.03 -10.58
N ALA A 129 -13.66 14.35 -11.32
CA ALA A 129 -13.59 15.56 -12.13
C ALA A 129 -14.56 15.52 -13.32
N ILE A 130 -14.72 14.34 -13.95
CA ILE A 130 -15.61 14.14 -15.11
C ILE A 130 -17.08 14.01 -14.66
N PHE A 131 -17.32 13.32 -13.54
CA PHE A 131 -18.66 13.06 -13.01
C PHE A 131 -18.76 13.58 -11.57
N PRO A 132 -18.77 14.92 -11.37
CA PRO A 132 -18.84 15.47 -10.03
C PRO A 132 -20.14 15.04 -9.35
N GLN A 133 -20.02 14.57 -8.11
CA GLN A 133 -21.17 14.22 -7.30
C GLN A 133 -21.64 15.46 -6.55
N ASN A 134 -22.87 15.83 -6.74
CA ASN A 134 -23.51 16.90 -6.00
C ASN A 134 -24.07 16.34 -4.69
N HIS A 135 -23.61 16.85 -3.60
CA HIS A 135 -24.12 16.51 -2.27
C HIS A 135 -24.89 17.65 -1.66
#